data_b5b6e2c89cb7e09198bbbc9db2871be7
#
_entry.id   b5b6e2c89cb7e09198bbbc9db2871be7
#
_cell.length_a   1.000
_cell.length_b   1.000
_cell.length_c   1.000
_cell.angle_alpha   90.00
_cell.angle_beta   90.00
_cell.angle_gamma   90.00
#
_symmetry.space_group_name_H-M   'P 1'
#
loop_
_entity.id
_entity.type
_entity.pdbx_description
1 polymer ?
#
loop_
_entity_poly.entity_id
_entity_poly.type
_entity_poly.pdbx_seq_one_letter_code
_entity_poly.pdbx_strand_id
1 'polypeptide(L)'
;MPNRRHFIQRSATLLALAAAAPWLPRFAFAADPTQLLQRAIPSSGEKLPVIGLGTSRTFDVRLDDASLKPLDEVLRTFINGGARLIDTAPSYGASEAVTGELLKRTNTQGKAFLATKISATGRERGMAQFEASLKALQTDKLDLVQVHNLQDTRTQLALLRELKAQGKVRYIGITHYIESAHDDLLAVLAQEPVDFVQLNYSVGERNAEKRLLPYCADHGIATLINRPFQRAQLLSRVKGRALPDWAMETDATSWAQLLLKFILANQAVTAVIPATSNPRYMADNLQAGQGRLPDAALRAKIVQAFT
;
A
#
# COMPACT_ATOMS: atom_id res chain seq x y z
N MET A 1 -27.46 73.29 -6.70
CA MET A 1 -27.25 72.27 -7.75
C MET A 1 -25.76 72.24 -8.10
N PRO A 2 -24.97 71.31 -7.63
CA PRO A 2 -23.56 71.20 -8.06
C PRO A 2 -23.39 70.24 -9.24
N ASN A 3 -22.48 70.63 -10.06
CA ASN A 3 -22.15 70.21 -11.41
C ASN A 3 -21.64 68.78 -11.53
N ARG A 4 -22.21 68.03 -12.47
CA ARG A 4 -21.87 66.64 -12.87
C ARG A 4 -20.58 66.44 -13.65
N ARG A 5 -19.61 67.35 -13.57
CA ARG A 5 -18.40 67.30 -14.43
C ARG A 5 -17.08 66.93 -13.75
N HIS A 6 -17.04 66.57 -12.49
CA HIS A 6 -15.78 66.24 -11.79
C HIS A 6 -15.65 64.76 -11.36
N PHE A 7 -16.49 63.85 -11.90
CA PHE A 7 -16.43 62.41 -11.50
C PHE A 7 -15.79 61.47 -12.52
N ILE A 8 -15.31 61.99 -13.67
CA ILE A 8 -14.80 61.14 -14.77
C ILE A 8 -13.27 61.20 -14.95
N GLN A 9 -12.53 61.88 -14.07
CA GLN A 9 -11.06 61.98 -14.22
C GLN A 9 -10.20 61.30 -13.17
N ARG A 10 -10.76 60.39 -12.35
CA ARG A 10 -9.97 59.64 -11.35
C ARG A 10 -10.09 58.12 -11.44
N SER A 11 -10.51 57.54 -12.55
CA SER A 11 -10.67 56.07 -12.70
C SER A 11 -9.80 55.47 -13.85
N ALA A 12 -8.68 56.08 -14.19
CA ALA A 12 -7.84 55.62 -15.30
C ALA A 12 -6.37 55.40 -14.94
N THR A 13 -6.04 54.98 -13.69
CA THR A 13 -4.64 54.71 -13.32
C THR A 13 -4.47 53.53 -12.35
N LEU A 14 -5.26 52.47 -12.48
CA LEU A 14 -5.11 51.24 -11.66
C LEU A 14 -5.41 49.97 -12.49
N LEU A 15 -4.93 49.91 -13.73
CA LEU A 15 -5.07 48.71 -14.59
C LEU A 15 -3.83 48.50 -15.46
N ALA A 16 -2.64 48.39 -14.84
CA ALA A 16 -1.42 47.97 -15.56
C ALA A 16 -0.33 47.48 -14.62
N LEU A 17 -0.64 46.55 -13.68
CA LEU A 17 0.37 45.85 -12.85
C LEU A 17 -0.07 44.41 -12.49
N ALA A 18 -0.58 43.67 -13.48
CA ALA A 18 -0.94 42.26 -13.30
C ALA A 18 -0.53 41.46 -14.55
N ALA A 19 0.75 41.47 -14.94
CA ALA A 19 1.27 40.56 -15.97
C ALA A 19 2.80 40.53 -15.99
N ALA A 20 3.42 40.15 -14.88
CA ALA A 20 4.80 39.65 -14.88
C ALA A 20 5.01 38.80 -13.62
N ALA A 21 4.26 37.70 -13.47
CA ALA A 21 4.72 36.63 -12.61
C ALA A 21 5.90 35.96 -13.32
N PRO A 22 7.12 36.00 -12.78
CA PRO A 22 8.23 35.29 -13.37
C PRO A 22 7.88 33.80 -13.37
N TRP A 23 7.94 33.18 -14.52
CA TRP A 23 8.00 31.74 -14.68
C TRP A 23 9.28 31.26 -13.98
N LEU A 24 9.21 31.03 -12.68
CA LEU A 24 10.25 30.28 -11.99
C LEU A 24 10.15 28.84 -12.53
N PRO A 25 11.21 28.31 -13.14
CA PRO A 25 11.22 26.91 -13.48
C PRO A 25 10.99 26.13 -12.18
N ARG A 26 9.90 25.35 -12.12
CA ARG A 26 9.74 24.33 -11.09
C ARG A 26 10.90 23.36 -11.32
N PHE A 27 11.98 23.53 -10.58
CA PHE A 27 12.97 22.47 -10.45
C PHE A 27 12.21 21.29 -9.84
N ALA A 28 11.79 20.35 -10.66
CA ALA A 28 11.46 19.03 -10.23
C ALA A 28 12.77 18.47 -9.66
N PHE A 29 12.92 18.49 -8.33
CA PHE A 29 13.99 17.73 -7.69
C PHE A 29 13.82 16.31 -8.19
N ALA A 30 14.78 15.81 -8.96
CA ALA A 30 14.82 14.41 -9.31
C ALA A 30 14.83 13.65 -7.97
N ALA A 31 13.83 12.77 -7.78
CA ALA A 31 13.78 11.95 -6.57
C ALA A 31 15.10 11.19 -6.47
N ASP A 32 15.68 11.15 -5.28
CA ASP A 32 16.89 10.37 -5.01
C ASP A 32 16.61 8.91 -5.46
N PRO A 33 17.33 8.36 -6.45
CA PRO A 33 17.05 7.04 -6.98
C PRO A 33 17.24 5.92 -5.94
N THR A 34 17.84 6.22 -4.80
CA THR A 34 18.05 5.26 -3.69
C THR A 34 16.92 5.29 -2.66
N GLN A 35 16.03 6.28 -2.70
CA GLN A 35 14.91 6.36 -1.78
C GLN A 35 13.69 5.57 -2.32
N LEU A 36 12.96 4.93 -1.40
CA LEU A 36 11.69 4.30 -1.75
C LEU A 36 10.71 5.34 -2.27
N LEU A 37 10.09 5.04 -3.40
CA LEU A 37 8.94 5.76 -3.89
C LEU A 37 7.85 5.77 -2.82
N GLN A 38 7.14 6.89 -2.73
CA GLN A 38 6.03 7.06 -1.80
C GLN A 38 4.78 7.50 -2.55
N ARG A 39 3.63 7.03 -2.10
CA ARG A 39 2.33 7.46 -2.62
C ARG A 39 1.43 7.93 -1.50
N ALA A 40 0.66 8.96 -1.77
CA ALA A 40 -0.28 9.49 -0.80
C ALA A 40 -1.45 8.50 -0.58
N ILE A 41 -1.86 8.37 0.67
CA ILE A 41 -3.18 7.84 1.05
C ILE A 41 -4.17 8.96 0.69
N PRO A 42 -5.09 8.77 -0.27
CA PRO A 42 -5.90 9.88 -0.77
C PRO A 42 -6.75 10.57 0.30
N SER A 43 -7.29 9.81 1.26
CA SER A 43 -8.16 10.34 2.33
C SER A 43 -7.45 11.27 3.33
N SER A 44 -6.11 11.23 3.42
CA SER A 44 -5.35 12.03 4.40
C SER A 44 -4.18 12.82 3.83
N GLY A 45 -3.71 12.45 2.63
CA GLY A 45 -2.47 12.97 2.05
C GLY A 45 -1.18 12.41 2.68
N GLU A 46 -1.28 11.56 3.70
CA GLU A 46 -0.12 10.89 4.29
C GLU A 46 0.60 10.03 3.24
N LYS A 47 1.92 10.20 3.15
CA LYS A 47 2.73 9.42 2.20
C LYS A 47 3.11 8.07 2.78
N LEU A 48 2.85 7.01 2.03
CA LEU A 48 3.20 5.65 2.37
C LEU A 48 4.24 5.12 1.38
N PRO A 49 5.36 4.51 1.84
CA PRO A 49 6.30 3.83 0.96
C PRO A 49 5.61 2.71 0.18
N VAL A 50 5.94 2.60 -1.12
CA VAL A 50 5.22 1.70 -2.04
C VAL A 50 5.50 0.21 -1.82
N ILE A 51 6.53 -0.14 -1.03
CA ILE A 51 6.82 -1.52 -0.63
C ILE A 51 6.45 -1.70 0.83
N GLY A 52 5.53 -2.63 1.09
CA GLY A 52 5.18 -3.12 2.41
C GLY A 52 5.68 -4.55 2.64
N LEU A 53 5.35 -5.11 3.79
CA LEU A 53 5.69 -6.47 4.22
C LEU A 53 4.40 -7.22 4.57
N GLY A 54 4.06 -8.26 3.78
CA GLY A 54 3.03 -9.23 4.13
C GLY A 54 3.57 -10.31 5.06
N THR A 55 2.76 -10.75 6.02
CA THR A 55 3.19 -11.73 7.03
C THR A 55 2.58 -13.12 6.85
N SER A 56 1.58 -13.26 5.98
CA SER A 56 0.88 -14.54 5.76
C SER A 56 1.85 -15.67 5.43
N ARG A 57 1.80 -16.77 6.21
CA ARG A 57 2.65 -17.96 6.12
C ARG A 57 4.13 -17.77 6.43
N THR A 58 4.66 -16.55 6.38
CA THR A 58 6.09 -16.28 6.60
C THR A 58 6.41 -15.94 8.04
N PHE A 59 5.44 -15.41 8.79
CA PHE A 59 5.54 -15.04 10.19
C PHE A 59 4.75 -15.98 11.12
N ASP A 60 4.14 -17.03 10.59
CA ASP A 60 3.50 -18.08 11.39
C ASP A 60 4.56 -19.07 11.89
N VAL A 61 5.32 -18.64 12.88
CA VAL A 61 6.43 -19.38 13.48
C VAL A 61 6.31 -19.39 14.99
N ARG A 62 7.11 -20.23 15.66
CA ARG A 62 7.18 -20.26 17.14
C ARG A 62 7.84 -18.99 17.67
N LEU A 63 7.42 -18.55 18.85
CA LEU A 63 8.01 -17.41 19.56
C LEU A 63 9.28 -17.85 20.33
N ASP A 64 10.23 -18.45 19.64
CA ASP A 64 11.56 -18.80 20.17
C ASP A 64 12.66 -18.10 19.37
N ASP A 65 13.84 -17.96 19.97
CA ASP A 65 14.95 -17.20 19.38
C ASP A 65 15.40 -17.74 18.02
N ALA A 66 15.41 -19.05 17.83
CA ALA A 66 15.84 -19.68 16.59
C ALA A 66 14.88 -19.34 15.44
N SER A 67 13.58 -19.37 15.69
CA SER A 67 12.53 -19.05 14.73
C SER A 67 12.45 -17.56 14.44
N LEU A 68 12.68 -16.70 15.44
CA LEU A 68 12.57 -15.24 15.30
C LEU A 68 13.80 -14.59 14.69
N LYS A 69 15.00 -15.15 14.88
CA LYS A 69 16.26 -14.53 14.40
C LYS A 69 16.27 -14.16 12.91
N PRO A 70 15.85 -15.01 11.96
CA PRO A 70 15.77 -14.60 10.56
C PRO A 70 14.77 -13.47 10.30
N LEU A 71 13.67 -13.46 11.05
CA LEU A 71 12.62 -12.45 10.93
C LEU A 71 13.02 -11.11 11.57
N ASP A 72 13.85 -11.11 12.64
CA ASP A 72 14.50 -9.90 13.15
C ASP A 72 15.31 -9.20 12.03
N GLU A 73 16.09 -9.97 11.27
CA GLU A 73 16.87 -9.45 10.15
C GLU A 73 15.99 -8.93 9.01
N VAL A 74 14.87 -9.64 8.69
CA VAL A 74 13.88 -9.16 7.72
C VAL A 74 13.30 -7.82 8.15
N LEU A 75 12.87 -7.70 9.43
CA LEU A 75 12.25 -6.47 9.91
C LEU A 75 13.25 -5.31 9.98
N ARG A 76 14.50 -5.55 10.42
CA ARG A 76 15.55 -4.53 10.39
C ARG A 76 15.86 -4.06 8.97
N THR A 77 16.00 -4.96 8.02
CA THR A 77 16.20 -4.66 6.60
C THR A 77 15.05 -3.81 6.07
N PHE A 78 13.81 -4.18 6.39
CA PHE A 78 12.58 -3.49 5.99
C PHE A 78 12.52 -2.05 6.51
N ILE A 79 12.68 -1.85 7.82
CA ILE A 79 12.59 -0.53 8.45
C ILE A 79 13.79 0.35 8.06
N ASN A 80 15.00 -0.19 8.05
CA ASN A 80 16.21 0.56 7.67
C ASN A 80 16.20 0.96 6.19
N GLY A 81 15.53 0.17 5.33
CA GLY A 81 15.28 0.52 3.93
C GLY A 81 14.18 1.57 3.72
N GLY A 82 13.64 2.16 4.78
CA GLY A 82 12.64 3.23 4.71
C GLY A 82 11.19 2.77 4.53
N ALA A 83 10.93 1.46 4.52
CA ALA A 83 9.57 0.92 4.47
C ALA A 83 8.94 0.86 5.87
N ARG A 84 7.59 0.83 5.94
CA ARG A 84 6.91 0.83 7.23
C ARG A 84 5.55 0.11 7.27
N LEU A 85 4.92 -0.18 6.15
CA LEU A 85 3.63 -0.89 6.10
C LEU A 85 3.82 -2.39 6.37
N ILE A 86 3.31 -2.90 7.48
CA ILE A 86 3.27 -4.33 7.79
C ILE A 86 1.81 -4.78 7.78
N ASP A 87 1.49 -5.76 6.92
CA ASP A 87 0.15 -6.33 6.79
C ASP A 87 0.09 -7.72 7.40
N THR A 88 -0.81 -7.90 8.37
CA THR A 88 -1.06 -9.16 9.06
C THR A 88 -2.56 -9.46 9.16
N ALA A 89 -2.94 -10.54 9.84
CA ALA A 89 -4.33 -10.87 10.17
C ALA A 89 -4.41 -11.88 11.31
N PRO A 90 -5.50 -11.90 12.10
CA PRO A 90 -5.74 -12.93 13.11
C PRO A 90 -5.77 -14.36 12.56
N SER A 91 -6.17 -14.51 11.29
CA SER A 91 -6.22 -15.81 10.59
C SER A 91 -4.86 -16.33 10.10
N TYR A 92 -3.76 -15.59 10.34
CA TYR A 92 -2.41 -15.97 9.91
C TYR A 92 -1.61 -16.68 11.01
N GLY A 93 -2.27 -17.47 11.88
CA GLY A 93 -1.63 -18.20 12.96
C GLY A 93 -0.97 -17.26 13.97
N ALA A 94 0.31 -17.47 14.25
CA ALA A 94 1.09 -16.68 15.20
C ALA A 94 1.54 -15.30 14.66
N SER A 95 1.25 -14.96 13.39
CA SER A 95 1.86 -13.82 12.70
C SER A 95 1.69 -12.47 13.41
N GLU A 96 0.54 -12.19 14.04
CA GLU A 96 0.35 -10.96 14.80
C GLU A 96 1.25 -10.92 16.04
N ALA A 97 1.30 -12.01 16.82
CA ALA A 97 2.13 -12.10 18.02
C ALA A 97 3.63 -12.05 17.67
N VAL A 98 4.03 -12.73 16.60
CA VAL A 98 5.40 -12.66 16.06
C VAL A 98 5.74 -11.25 15.62
N THR A 99 4.85 -10.56 14.92
CA THR A 99 5.07 -9.16 14.51
C THR A 99 5.25 -8.24 15.70
N GLY A 100 4.38 -8.34 16.73
CA GLY A 100 4.49 -7.55 17.95
C GLY A 100 5.80 -7.79 18.70
N GLU A 101 6.21 -9.05 18.84
CA GLU A 101 7.47 -9.41 19.48
C GLU A 101 8.69 -8.89 18.69
N LEU A 102 8.69 -9.03 17.37
CA LEU A 102 9.78 -8.52 16.52
C LEU A 102 9.91 -7.00 16.59
N LEU A 103 8.82 -6.27 16.57
CA LEU A 103 8.81 -4.81 16.70
C LEU A 103 9.42 -4.37 18.04
N LYS A 104 9.07 -5.07 19.12
CA LYS A 104 9.64 -4.83 20.44
C LYS A 104 11.15 -5.14 20.47
N ARG A 105 11.58 -6.31 20.01
CA ARG A 105 12.99 -6.74 19.97
C ARG A 105 13.89 -5.81 19.15
N THR A 106 13.35 -5.27 18.08
CA THR A 106 14.07 -4.36 17.19
C THR A 106 13.97 -2.88 17.60
N ASN A 107 13.15 -2.56 18.62
CA ASN A 107 12.83 -1.21 19.06
C ASN A 107 12.27 -0.33 17.92
N THR A 108 11.31 -0.86 17.19
CA THR A 108 10.72 -0.21 16.00
C THR A 108 9.20 -0.04 16.06
N GLN A 109 8.55 -0.23 17.23
CA GLN A 109 7.09 -0.15 17.38
C GLN A 109 6.51 1.15 16.80
N GLY A 110 7.10 2.31 17.10
CA GLY A 110 6.63 3.61 16.61
C GLY A 110 6.95 3.92 15.15
N LYS A 111 7.67 3.03 14.44
CA LYS A 111 8.08 3.23 13.05
C LYS A 111 7.20 2.48 12.04
N ALA A 112 6.48 1.47 12.49
CA ALA A 112 5.63 0.65 11.64
C ALA A 112 4.26 1.30 11.42
N PHE A 113 3.72 1.18 10.20
CA PHE A 113 2.32 1.35 9.87
C PHE A 113 1.67 -0.04 9.94
N LEU A 114 0.87 -0.28 10.99
CA LEU A 114 0.32 -1.60 11.29
C LEU A 114 -1.05 -1.78 10.66
N ALA A 115 -1.15 -2.73 9.74
CA ALA A 115 -2.39 -3.14 9.10
C ALA A 115 -2.78 -4.56 9.53
N THR A 116 -4.01 -4.73 10.01
CA THR A 116 -4.58 -6.05 10.31
C THR A 116 -6.03 -6.15 9.80
N LYS A 117 -6.74 -7.21 10.19
CA LYS A 117 -8.05 -7.53 9.64
C LYS A 117 -9.03 -8.02 10.71
N ILE A 118 -10.32 -7.96 10.40
CA ILE A 118 -11.38 -8.65 11.15
C ILE A 118 -12.03 -9.68 10.22
N SER A 119 -12.10 -10.93 10.69
CA SER A 119 -12.75 -12.07 10.00
C SER A 119 -13.85 -12.70 10.83
N ALA A 120 -14.29 -12.03 11.89
CA ALA A 120 -15.38 -12.48 12.75
C ALA A 120 -16.76 -12.19 12.12
N THR A 121 -17.78 -12.94 12.53
CA THR A 121 -19.19 -12.65 12.26
C THR A 121 -19.86 -12.18 13.54
N GLY A 122 -20.59 -11.06 13.48
CA GLY A 122 -21.21 -10.41 14.61
C GLY A 122 -20.28 -9.41 15.31
N ARG A 123 -20.90 -8.35 15.85
CA ARG A 123 -20.20 -7.20 16.44
C ARG A 123 -19.33 -7.58 17.65
N GLU A 124 -19.87 -8.38 18.57
CA GLU A 124 -19.14 -8.76 19.80
C GLU A 124 -17.87 -9.55 19.48
N ARG A 125 -17.96 -10.52 18.57
CA ARG A 125 -16.80 -11.29 18.14
C ARG A 125 -15.81 -10.45 17.35
N GLY A 126 -16.29 -9.47 16.54
CA GLY A 126 -15.44 -8.50 15.87
C GLY A 126 -14.65 -7.66 16.86
N MET A 127 -15.29 -7.14 17.91
CA MET A 127 -14.63 -6.37 18.96
C MET A 127 -13.59 -7.23 19.71
N ALA A 128 -13.96 -8.45 20.14
CA ALA A 128 -13.04 -9.35 20.81
C ALA A 128 -11.81 -9.68 19.94
N GLN A 129 -12.00 -9.87 18.64
CA GLN A 129 -10.90 -10.10 17.70
C GLN A 129 -10.00 -8.88 17.56
N PHE A 130 -10.56 -7.66 17.50
CA PHE A 130 -9.81 -6.41 17.47
C PHE A 130 -8.96 -6.24 18.73
N GLU A 131 -9.52 -6.47 19.91
CA GLU A 131 -8.80 -6.40 21.19
C GLU A 131 -7.69 -7.46 21.29
N ALA A 132 -7.93 -8.66 20.79
CA ALA A 132 -6.92 -9.70 20.69
C ALA A 132 -5.77 -9.29 19.76
N SER A 133 -6.06 -8.64 18.62
CA SER A 133 -5.04 -8.11 17.72
C SER A 133 -4.19 -7.02 18.36
N LEU A 134 -4.80 -6.08 19.12
CA LEU A 134 -4.04 -5.07 19.86
C LEU A 134 -3.06 -5.72 20.84
N LYS A 135 -3.53 -6.74 21.60
CA LYS A 135 -2.70 -7.48 22.54
C LYS A 135 -1.57 -8.23 21.84
N ALA A 136 -1.87 -8.93 20.75
CA ALA A 136 -0.88 -9.71 19.99
C ALA A 136 0.19 -8.81 19.37
N LEU A 137 -0.21 -7.67 18.77
CA LEU A 137 0.69 -6.70 18.17
C LEU A 137 1.39 -5.79 19.19
N GLN A 138 1.06 -5.91 20.49
CA GLN A 138 1.63 -5.12 21.59
C GLN A 138 1.49 -3.59 21.35
N THR A 139 0.31 -3.15 20.96
CA THR A 139 -0.02 -1.75 20.64
C THR A 139 -1.40 -1.37 21.20
N ASP A 140 -1.64 -0.08 21.39
CA ASP A 140 -2.92 0.48 21.84
C ASP A 140 -3.80 1.00 20.69
N LYS A 141 -3.24 1.10 19.47
CA LYS A 141 -3.93 1.58 18.26
C LYS A 141 -3.38 0.91 17.01
N LEU A 142 -4.18 0.90 15.96
CA LEU A 142 -3.82 0.35 14.65
C LEU A 142 -3.94 1.43 13.58
N ASP A 143 -3.06 1.37 12.59
CA ASP A 143 -3.14 2.30 11.46
C ASP A 143 -4.26 1.91 10.51
N LEU A 144 -4.38 0.63 10.14
CA LEU A 144 -5.41 0.15 9.24
C LEU A 144 -6.04 -1.14 9.74
N VAL A 145 -7.37 -1.20 9.80
CA VAL A 145 -8.10 -2.44 10.01
C VAL A 145 -9.07 -2.68 8.86
N GLN A 146 -9.04 -3.90 8.30
CA GLN A 146 -9.78 -4.26 7.10
C GLN A 146 -10.77 -5.40 7.38
N VAL A 147 -11.94 -5.36 6.78
CA VAL A 147 -12.86 -6.51 6.77
C VAL A 147 -12.28 -7.59 5.87
N HIS A 148 -11.97 -8.75 6.45
CA HIS A 148 -11.27 -9.84 5.78
C HIS A 148 -12.20 -10.63 4.87
N ASN A 149 -11.88 -10.67 3.58
CA ASN A 149 -12.61 -11.43 2.55
C ASN A 149 -14.11 -11.13 2.53
N LEU A 150 -14.48 -9.88 2.80
CA LEU A 150 -15.87 -9.40 2.83
C LEU A 150 -16.78 -10.15 3.83
N GLN A 151 -16.20 -10.77 4.87
CA GLN A 151 -16.95 -11.51 5.86
C GLN A 151 -17.73 -10.56 6.77
N ASP A 152 -19.05 -10.67 6.78
CA ASP A 152 -19.98 -9.84 7.58
C ASP A 152 -19.70 -8.34 7.44
N THR A 153 -19.49 -7.90 6.19
CA THR A 153 -18.96 -6.58 5.82
C THR A 153 -19.70 -5.43 6.49
N ARG A 154 -21.02 -5.45 6.46
CA ARG A 154 -21.83 -4.34 7.00
C ARG A 154 -21.65 -4.17 8.51
N THR A 155 -21.70 -5.28 9.26
CA THR A 155 -21.53 -5.26 10.72
C THR A 155 -20.10 -4.82 11.08
N GLN A 156 -19.11 -5.36 10.40
CA GLN A 156 -17.72 -5.08 10.71
C GLN A 156 -17.31 -3.66 10.30
N LEU A 157 -17.76 -3.14 9.17
CA LEU A 157 -17.51 -1.74 8.80
C LEU A 157 -18.18 -0.75 9.77
N ALA A 158 -19.37 -1.05 10.27
CA ALA A 158 -20.01 -0.23 11.32
C ALA A 158 -19.15 -0.18 12.59
N LEU A 159 -18.65 -1.34 13.06
CA LEU A 159 -17.72 -1.44 14.18
C LEU A 159 -16.42 -0.65 13.92
N LEU A 160 -15.83 -0.80 12.75
CA LEU A 160 -14.57 -0.12 12.39
C LEU A 160 -14.74 1.40 12.34
N ARG A 161 -15.89 1.93 11.90
CA ARG A 161 -16.18 3.38 11.94
C ARG A 161 -16.23 3.91 13.37
N GLU A 162 -16.84 3.15 14.29
CA GLU A 162 -16.86 3.52 15.71
C GLU A 162 -15.44 3.53 16.30
N LEU A 163 -14.62 2.50 16.01
CA LEU A 163 -13.24 2.43 16.47
C LEU A 163 -12.38 3.57 15.88
N LYS A 164 -12.64 3.94 14.62
CA LYS A 164 -11.99 5.10 13.98
C LYS A 164 -12.41 6.41 14.65
N ALA A 165 -13.68 6.59 14.95
CA ALA A 165 -14.17 7.77 15.68
C ALA A 165 -13.58 7.88 17.11
N GLN A 166 -13.27 6.74 17.75
CA GLN A 166 -12.60 6.67 19.04
C GLN A 166 -11.08 6.88 18.96
N GLY A 167 -10.51 7.01 17.77
CA GLY A 167 -9.06 7.14 17.56
C GLY A 167 -8.25 5.84 17.75
N LYS A 168 -8.91 4.69 17.92
CA LYS A 168 -8.27 3.38 18.05
C LYS A 168 -7.78 2.81 16.71
N VAL A 169 -8.38 3.25 15.60
CA VAL A 169 -8.04 2.90 14.23
C VAL A 169 -7.94 4.19 13.42
N ARG A 170 -6.89 4.33 12.62
CA ARG A 170 -6.69 5.52 11.78
C ARG A 170 -7.41 5.40 10.43
N TYR A 171 -7.30 4.25 9.79
CA TYR A 171 -7.89 3.95 8.49
C TYR A 171 -8.67 2.65 8.53
N ILE A 172 -9.74 2.58 7.75
CA ILE A 172 -10.58 1.39 7.60
C ILE A 172 -10.59 0.92 6.16
N GLY A 173 -10.79 -0.38 5.95
CA GLY A 173 -10.79 -0.94 4.60
C GLY A 173 -11.51 -2.27 4.48
N ILE A 174 -11.50 -2.78 3.26
CA ILE A 174 -11.98 -4.12 2.91
C ILE A 174 -10.91 -4.86 2.13
N THR A 175 -10.97 -6.19 2.13
CA THR A 175 -9.98 -6.98 1.39
C THR A 175 -10.56 -8.26 0.79
N HIS A 176 -10.00 -8.65 -0.34
CA HIS A 176 -10.12 -10.00 -0.88
C HIS A 176 -8.82 -10.39 -1.61
N TYR A 177 -8.63 -11.69 -1.92
CA TYR A 177 -7.37 -12.19 -2.47
C TYR A 177 -7.51 -12.99 -3.77
N ILE A 178 -8.69 -12.98 -4.40
CA ILE A 178 -8.96 -13.67 -5.68
C ILE A 178 -9.68 -12.75 -6.67
N GLU A 179 -9.41 -12.92 -7.96
CA GLU A 179 -9.99 -12.09 -9.02
C GLU A 179 -11.50 -12.19 -9.14
N SER A 180 -12.09 -13.37 -8.85
CA SER A 180 -13.54 -13.57 -8.89
C SER A 180 -14.32 -12.74 -7.88
N ALA A 181 -13.65 -12.18 -6.85
CA ALA A 181 -14.28 -11.31 -5.86
C ALA A 181 -14.13 -9.81 -6.19
N HIS A 182 -13.53 -9.43 -7.32
CA HIS A 182 -13.35 -8.03 -7.67
C HIS A 182 -14.68 -7.28 -7.87
N ASP A 183 -15.69 -7.93 -8.41
CA ASP A 183 -17.02 -7.33 -8.58
C ASP A 183 -17.75 -7.18 -7.23
N ASP A 184 -17.56 -8.11 -6.29
CA ASP A 184 -18.08 -7.99 -4.92
C ASP A 184 -17.39 -6.84 -4.16
N LEU A 185 -16.06 -6.69 -4.32
CA LEU A 185 -15.34 -5.53 -3.78
C LEU A 185 -15.91 -4.22 -4.34
N LEU A 186 -16.13 -4.13 -5.64
CA LEU A 186 -16.74 -2.95 -6.27
C LEU A 186 -18.13 -2.66 -5.75
N ALA A 187 -18.96 -3.69 -5.58
CA ALA A 187 -20.32 -3.54 -5.06
C ALA A 187 -20.32 -2.97 -3.64
N VAL A 188 -19.38 -3.40 -2.79
CA VAL A 188 -19.20 -2.84 -1.44
C VAL A 188 -18.68 -1.40 -1.51
N LEU A 189 -17.63 -1.13 -2.29
CA LEU A 189 -17.04 0.21 -2.42
C LEU A 189 -18.03 1.27 -2.93
N ALA A 190 -19.02 0.86 -3.75
CA ALA A 190 -20.07 1.74 -4.24
C ALA A 190 -21.08 2.16 -3.16
N GLN A 191 -21.17 1.44 -2.05
CA GLN A 191 -22.16 1.64 -0.98
C GLN A 191 -21.53 2.09 0.33
N GLU A 192 -20.29 1.71 0.58
CA GLU A 192 -19.63 1.84 1.88
C GLU A 192 -18.32 2.62 1.75
N PRO A 193 -18.25 3.86 2.28
CA PRO A 193 -17.01 4.63 2.23
C PRO A 193 -15.93 3.96 3.09
N VAL A 194 -14.75 3.75 2.50
CA VAL A 194 -13.55 3.21 3.14
C VAL A 194 -12.31 3.95 2.67
N ASP A 195 -11.23 3.90 3.46
CA ASP A 195 -9.95 4.52 3.10
C ASP A 195 -9.10 3.62 2.20
N PHE A 196 -9.23 2.29 2.37
CA PHE A 196 -8.39 1.30 1.70
C PHE A 196 -9.18 0.14 1.11
N VAL A 197 -8.70 -0.38 0.00
CA VAL A 197 -9.04 -1.72 -0.48
C VAL A 197 -7.76 -2.53 -0.69
N GLN A 198 -7.74 -3.77 -0.21
CA GLN A 198 -6.66 -4.71 -0.47
C GLN A 198 -7.15 -5.79 -1.44
N LEU A 199 -6.40 -6.01 -2.52
CA LEU A 199 -6.79 -6.92 -3.60
C LEU A 199 -5.58 -7.64 -4.20
N ASN A 200 -5.82 -8.76 -4.88
CA ASN A 200 -4.79 -9.42 -5.68
C ASN A 200 -4.63 -8.72 -7.04
N TYR A 201 -3.38 -8.51 -7.39
CA TYR A 201 -2.99 -7.99 -8.70
C TYR A 201 -1.55 -8.38 -9.00
N SER A 202 -1.30 -8.90 -10.18
CA SER A 202 0.01 -9.34 -10.63
C SER A 202 0.08 -9.40 -12.16
N VAL A 203 1.23 -9.71 -12.72
CA VAL A 203 1.37 -9.90 -14.17
C VAL A 203 0.47 -11.03 -14.72
N GLY A 204 0.18 -12.03 -13.91
CA GLY A 204 -0.69 -13.17 -14.28
C GLY A 204 -2.15 -13.03 -13.85
N GLU A 205 -2.49 -12.05 -13.00
CA GLU A 205 -3.84 -11.76 -12.50
C GLU A 205 -4.11 -10.28 -12.68
N ARG A 206 -4.65 -9.88 -13.85
CA ARG A 206 -4.78 -8.47 -14.26
C ARG A 206 -6.22 -7.95 -14.33
N ASN A 207 -7.18 -8.73 -13.85
CA ASN A 207 -8.59 -8.33 -13.93
C ASN A 207 -8.88 -6.99 -13.22
N ALA A 208 -8.10 -6.67 -12.16
CA ALA A 208 -8.23 -5.40 -11.43
C ALA A 208 -8.02 -4.15 -12.31
N GLU A 209 -7.22 -4.25 -13.39
CA GLU A 209 -6.96 -3.13 -14.32
C GLU A 209 -8.21 -2.66 -15.07
N LYS A 210 -9.21 -3.54 -15.24
CA LYS A 210 -10.40 -3.24 -16.04
C LYS A 210 -11.36 -2.27 -15.34
N ARG A 211 -11.58 -2.45 -14.03
CA ARG A 211 -12.60 -1.71 -13.29
C ARG A 211 -12.18 -1.31 -11.89
N LEU A 212 -11.63 -2.23 -11.09
CA LEU A 212 -11.41 -2.01 -9.66
C LEU A 212 -10.32 -0.96 -9.38
N LEU A 213 -9.16 -1.05 -10.03
CA LEU A 213 -8.10 -0.05 -9.87
C LEU A 213 -8.52 1.33 -10.41
N PRO A 214 -9.11 1.48 -11.61
CA PRO A 214 -9.68 2.76 -12.06
C PRO A 214 -10.71 3.33 -11.09
N TYR A 215 -11.66 2.51 -10.61
CA TYR A 215 -12.63 2.94 -9.61
C TYR A 215 -11.99 3.51 -8.35
N CYS A 216 -10.97 2.83 -7.80
CA CYS A 216 -10.28 3.30 -6.61
C CYS A 216 -9.56 4.65 -6.85
N ALA A 217 -8.94 4.83 -8.02
CA ALA A 217 -8.29 6.09 -8.39
C ALA A 217 -9.30 7.24 -8.46
N ASP A 218 -10.44 7.01 -9.13
CA ASP A 218 -11.49 8.02 -9.32
C ASP A 218 -12.19 8.43 -8.01
N HIS A 219 -12.25 7.51 -7.03
CA HIS A 219 -12.94 7.72 -5.75
C HIS A 219 -11.97 8.00 -4.58
N GLY A 220 -10.68 8.17 -4.85
CA GLY A 220 -9.71 8.49 -3.80
C GLY A 220 -9.54 7.41 -2.75
N ILE A 221 -9.58 6.13 -3.16
CA ILE A 221 -9.40 4.97 -2.28
C ILE A 221 -7.98 4.44 -2.45
N ALA A 222 -7.24 4.30 -1.35
CA ALA A 222 -5.91 3.71 -1.37
C ALA A 222 -5.97 2.20 -1.65
N THR A 223 -5.00 1.67 -2.40
CA THR A 223 -4.97 0.25 -2.75
C THR A 223 -3.72 -0.45 -2.20
N LEU A 224 -3.91 -1.61 -1.60
CA LEU A 224 -2.84 -2.52 -1.18
C LEU A 224 -2.88 -3.78 -2.04
N ILE A 225 -1.76 -4.11 -2.67
CA ILE A 225 -1.70 -5.27 -3.55
C ILE A 225 -1.12 -6.46 -2.82
N ASN A 226 -1.95 -7.47 -2.60
CA ASN A 226 -1.54 -8.77 -2.08
C ASN A 226 -1.20 -9.76 -3.20
N ARG A 227 -0.55 -10.89 -2.86
CA ARG A 227 -0.20 -11.98 -3.78
C ARG A 227 0.57 -11.56 -5.05
N PRO A 228 1.53 -10.61 -4.99
CA PRO A 228 2.19 -10.08 -6.18
C PRO A 228 2.92 -11.15 -7.00
N PHE A 229 3.30 -12.27 -6.37
CA PHE A 229 3.99 -13.41 -6.99
C PHE A 229 3.10 -14.65 -7.14
N GLN A 230 1.77 -14.55 -6.95
CA GLN A 230 0.84 -15.68 -6.99
C GLN A 230 1.32 -16.88 -6.12
N ARG A 231 1.66 -16.62 -4.85
CA ARG A 231 2.26 -17.62 -3.95
C ARG A 231 3.54 -18.25 -4.53
N ALA A 232 4.41 -17.44 -5.11
CA ALA A 232 5.67 -17.81 -5.77
C ALA A 232 5.53 -18.57 -7.12
N GLN A 233 4.33 -18.79 -7.65
CA GLN A 233 4.15 -19.45 -8.96
C GLN A 233 4.85 -18.66 -10.08
N LEU A 234 4.75 -17.35 -10.09
CA LEU A 234 5.42 -16.51 -11.09
C LEU A 234 6.94 -16.61 -11.01
N LEU A 235 7.51 -16.65 -9.80
CA LEU A 235 8.95 -16.81 -9.60
C LEU A 235 9.43 -18.22 -10.03
N SER A 236 8.60 -19.24 -9.81
CA SER A 236 8.91 -20.60 -10.25
C SER A 236 8.98 -20.72 -11.77
N ARG A 237 8.15 -19.97 -12.52
CA ARG A 237 8.16 -19.95 -14.00
C ARG A 237 9.45 -19.38 -14.59
N VAL A 238 10.14 -18.51 -13.86
CA VAL A 238 11.36 -17.85 -14.32
C VAL A 238 12.63 -18.37 -13.63
N LYS A 239 12.51 -19.42 -12.82
CA LYS A 239 13.66 -20.04 -12.14
C LYS A 239 14.69 -20.50 -13.17
N GLY A 240 15.94 -20.04 -12.99
CA GLY A 240 17.05 -20.36 -13.91
C GLY A 240 17.05 -19.59 -15.23
N ARG A 241 16.05 -18.74 -15.50
CA ARG A 241 16.03 -17.85 -16.67
C ARG A 241 16.82 -16.58 -16.38
N ALA A 242 17.68 -16.19 -17.30
CA ALA A 242 18.33 -14.89 -17.27
C ALA A 242 17.29 -13.77 -17.33
N LEU A 243 17.57 -12.65 -16.64
CA LEU A 243 16.77 -11.44 -16.79
C LEU A 243 16.99 -10.88 -18.21
N PRO A 244 15.94 -10.48 -18.94
CA PRO A 244 16.12 -9.93 -20.28
C PRO A 244 16.82 -8.56 -20.24
N ASP A 245 17.62 -8.24 -21.26
CA ASP A 245 18.44 -7.03 -21.32
C ASP A 245 17.60 -5.75 -21.12
N TRP A 246 16.39 -5.70 -21.67
CA TRP A 246 15.50 -4.55 -21.52
C TRP A 246 15.00 -4.31 -20.06
N ALA A 247 15.17 -5.28 -19.15
CA ALA A 247 14.83 -5.07 -17.75
C ALA A 247 15.66 -3.96 -17.10
N MET A 248 16.87 -3.72 -17.59
CA MET A 248 17.74 -2.62 -17.15
C MET A 248 17.12 -1.23 -17.39
N GLU A 249 16.20 -1.11 -18.34
CA GLU A 249 15.46 0.15 -18.57
C GLU A 249 14.60 0.54 -17.36
N THR A 250 14.31 -0.41 -16.47
CA THR A 250 13.58 -0.21 -15.21
C THR A 250 14.47 -0.27 -13.97
N ASP A 251 15.78 -0.30 -14.11
CA ASP A 251 16.75 -0.52 -13.03
C ASP A 251 16.55 -1.85 -12.27
N ALA A 252 15.80 -2.80 -12.84
CA ALA A 252 15.55 -4.11 -12.21
C ALA A 252 16.75 -5.04 -12.41
N THR A 253 17.21 -5.66 -11.32
CA THR A 253 18.31 -6.63 -11.30
C THR A 253 17.86 -8.05 -10.97
N SER A 254 16.55 -8.25 -10.71
CA SER A 254 15.95 -9.54 -10.47
C SER A 254 14.54 -9.64 -11.07
N TRP A 255 14.07 -10.87 -11.30
CA TRP A 255 12.70 -11.13 -11.71
C TRP A 255 11.68 -10.67 -10.66
N ALA A 256 11.99 -10.75 -9.37
CA ALA A 256 11.10 -10.27 -8.31
C ALA A 256 10.93 -8.76 -8.40
N GLN A 257 12.03 -8.01 -8.58
CA GLN A 257 11.96 -6.56 -8.80
C GLN A 257 11.12 -6.21 -10.03
N LEU A 258 11.32 -6.89 -11.15
CA LEU A 258 10.59 -6.63 -12.39
C LEU A 258 9.09 -6.86 -12.23
N LEU A 259 8.68 -7.93 -11.53
CA LEU A 259 7.29 -8.24 -11.22
C LEU A 259 6.65 -7.19 -10.30
N LEU A 260 7.37 -6.74 -9.28
CA LEU A 260 6.87 -5.69 -8.38
C LEU A 260 6.79 -4.33 -9.10
N LYS A 261 7.77 -3.99 -9.92
CA LYS A 261 7.76 -2.76 -10.73
C LYS A 261 6.62 -2.75 -11.75
N PHE A 262 6.25 -3.90 -12.33
CA PHE A 262 5.04 -4.02 -13.15
C PHE A 262 3.78 -3.58 -12.41
N ILE A 263 3.61 -4.01 -11.16
CA ILE A 263 2.49 -3.64 -10.30
C ILE A 263 2.55 -2.14 -9.97
N LEU A 264 3.71 -1.66 -9.53
CA LEU A 264 3.92 -0.28 -9.12
C LEU A 264 3.81 0.73 -10.28
N ALA A 265 3.98 0.30 -11.53
CA ALA A 265 3.77 1.14 -12.70
C ALA A 265 2.30 1.58 -12.87
N ASN A 266 1.34 0.86 -12.28
CA ASN A 266 -0.04 1.32 -12.22
C ASN A 266 -0.20 2.39 -11.13
N GLN A 267 -0.58 3.60 -11.53
CA GLN A 267 -0.67 4.76 -10.62
C GLN A 267 -1.79 4.63 -9.59
N ALA A 268 -2.78 3.78 -9.82
CA ALA A 268 -3.83 3.48 -8.85
C ALA A 268 -3.36 2.58 -7.69
N VAL A 269 -2.16 2.00 -7.78
CA VAL A 269 -1.58 1.17 -6.71
C VAL A 269 -0.91 2.07 -5.67
N THR A 270 -1.34 2.00 -4.40
CA THR A 270 -0.69 2.74 -3.31
C THR A 270 0.54 2.00 -2.80
N ALA A 271 0.42 0.72 -2.47
CA ALA A 271 1.55 -0.10 -2.06
C ALA A 271 1.33 -1.58 -2.41
N VAL A 272 2.43 -2.33 -2.51
CA VAL A 272 2.43 -3.79 -2.68
C VAL A 272 3.04 -4.44 -1.45
N ILE A 273 2.49 -5.60 -1.02
CA ILE A 273 2.86 -6.27 0.23
C ILE A 273 3.41 -7.69 -0.03
N PRO A 274 4.59 -7.83 -0.66
CA PRO A 274 5.25 -9.14 -0.77
C PRO A 274 5.59 -9.70 0.61
N ALA A 275 5.43 -11.02 0.77
CA ALA A 275 5.75 -11.71 2.02
C ALA A 275 7.08 -12.47 1.86
N THR A 276 7.95 -12.39 2.87
CA THR A 276 9.20 -13.16 2.92
C THR A 276 9.69 -13.35 4.35
N SER A 277 10.36 -14.47 4.61
CA SER A 277 11.14 -14.74 5.82
C SER A 277 12.65 -14.67 5.58
N ASN A 278 13.09 -14.23 4.39
CA ASN A 278 14.50 -14.14 4.02
C ASN A 278 14.92 -12.66 3.87
N PRO A 279 15.90 -12.18 4.64
CA PRO A 279 16.34 -10.78 4.60
C PRO A 279 16.92 -10.37 3.24
N ARG A 280 17.54 -11.29 2.48
CA ARG A 280 18.02 -10.99 1.13
C ARG A 280 16.87 -10.72 0.17
N TYR A 281 15.76 -11.48 0.27
CA TYR A 281 14.57 -11.24 -0.54
C TYR A 281 13.85 -9.95 -0.10
N MET A 282 13.92 -9.58 1.18
CA MET A 282 13.40 -8.30 1.62
C MET A 282 14.20 -7.14 1.02
N ALA A 283 15.52 -7.20 1.04
CA ALA A 283 16.38 -6.20 0.39
C ALA A 283 16.10 -6.09 -1.11
N ASP A 284 15.93 -7.23 -1.80
CA ASP A 284 15.58 -7.29 -3.23
C ASP A 284 14.20 -6.68 -3.52
N ASN A 285 13.19 -6.98 -2.69
CA ASN A 285 11.86 -6.39 -2.81
C ASN A 285 11.87 -4.85 -2.62
N LEU A 286 12.68 -4.35 -1.68
CA LEU A 286 12.80 -2.90 -1.45
C LEU A 286 13.36 -2.17 -2.67
N GLN A 287 14.33 -2.75 -3.38
CA GLN A 287 14.87 -2.18 -4.61
C GLN A 287 13.81 -2.01 -5.72
N ALA A 288 12.77 -2.84 -5.73
CA ALA A 288 11.66 -2.65 -6.66
C ALA A 288 10.90 -1.32 -6.47
N GLY A 289 10.94 -0.77 -5.26
CA GLY A 289 10.34 0.53 -4.93
C GLY A 289 11.26 1.73 -5.22
N GLN A 290 12.40 1.53 -5.89
CA GLN A 290 13.40 2.55 -6.19
C GLN A 290 13.58 2.69 -7.70
N GLY A 291 14.13 3.83 -8.15
CA GLY A 291 14.48 4.07 -9.54
C GLY A 291 13.26 4.12 -10.48
N ARG A 292 13.49 3.73 -11.74
CA ARG A 292 12.51 3.84 -12.83
C ARG A 292 11.45 2.74 -12.78
N LEU A 293 10.23 3.11 -13.10
CA LEU A 293 9.12 2.18 -13.30
C LEU A 293 8.89 1.95 -14.80
N PRO A 294 8.42 0.76 -15.22
CA PRO A 294 8.15 0.47 -16.62
C PRO A 294 7.00 1.35 -17.15
N ASP A 295 7.19 1.87 -18.35
CA ASP A 295 6.13 2.48 -19.14
C ASP A 295 5.17 1.43 -19.74
N ALA A 296 4.21 1.84 -20.56
CA ALA A 296 3.24 0.94 -21.16
C ALA A 296 3.89 -0.11 -22.09
N ALA A 297 4.93 0.25 -22.83
CA ALA A 297 5.63 -0.66 -23.74
C ALA A 297 6.43 -1.72 -22.98
N LEU A 298 7.15 -1.29 -21.94
CA LEU A 298 7.89 -2.21 -21.06
C LEU A 298 6.93 -3.12 -20.26
N ARG A 299 5.80 -2.60 -19.80
CA ARG A 299 4.76 -3.44 -19.18
C ARG A 299 4.25 -4.52 -20.12
N ALA A 300 4.04 -4.21 -21.39
CA ALA A 300 3.64 -5.19 -22.39
C ALA A 300 4.72 -6.27 -22.58
N LYS A 301 6.01 -5.90 -22.66
CA LYS A 301 7.14 -6.84 -22.71
C LYS A 301 7.19 -7.76 -21.47
N ILE A 302 6.95 -7.20 -20.27
CA ILE A 302 6.88 -7.98 -19.02
C ILE A 302 5.77 -9.03 -19.12
N VAL A 303 4.56 -8.64 -19.56
CA VAL A 303 3.44 -9.57 -19.74
C VAL A 303 3.82 -10.70 -20.70
N GLN A 304 4.41 -10.38 -21.86
CA GLN A 304 4.84 -11.39 -22.86
C GLN A 304 5.87 -12.38 -22.30
N ALA A 305 6.72 -11.96 -21.37
CA ALA A 305 7.70 -12.84 -20.75
C ALA A 305 7.08 -13.91 -19.82
N PHE A 306 5.80 -13.75 -19.44
CA PHE A 306 5.04 -14.63 -18.53
C PHE A 306 3.83 -15.31 -19.21
N THR A 307 3.51 -15.00 -20.46
CA THR A 307 2.53 -15.71 -21.30
C THR A 307 3.20 -16.81 -22.10
#